data_e7711da1b3d6edde09d5e4621b3f8df5
#
_entry.id   e7711da1b3d6edde09d5e4621b3f8df5
#
_cell.length_a   1.000
_cell.length_b   1.000
_cell.length_c   1.000
_cell.angle_alpha   90.00
_cell.angle_beta   90.00
_cell.angle_gamma   90.00
#
_symmetry.space_group_name_H-M   'P 1'
#
loop_
_entity.id
_entity.type
_entity.pdbx_description
1 polymer ?
#
loop_
_entity_poly.entity_id
_entity_poly.type
_entity_poly.pdbx_seq_one_letter_code
_entity_poly.pdbx_strand_id
1 'polypeptide(L)'
;MLCMRLSNFFFVLLGALAVGVVVAVLAIAGALPQKVERTTVATTPAAPSSPAAPRTAPTSVADLYARVSGSVVFVSARGGDGQLQFNGQGGGRAASGSGFVVDTAGHIVTNDHVVENADRFTVRFGEKGDPIPAKLIGKDPSSDLAVLSIDPDKVEGGAKPLSLASSSSLRPGEAAIAIGSPFGLSGTVTTGIVSALGREIEAPNGFSIPGAVQTDAAINPGNSGGPLLDAAGRVIGVNSQIASQSGSNSGVGFAVPSDTVKDVVPKLIKNGKIDRAWLGLSSAEQPDSPGAVVGTVTNGSPADKAGIRGGDVITAIGGKTIRNPSDLSLTVLTKRPGDEVKVELKRDGKSRTMTVKLGNRPNTPVQ
;
A
#
# COMPACT_ATOMS: atom_id res chain seq x y z
N MET A 1 57.04 19.79 24.91
CA MET A 1 56.89 19.06 23.61
C MET A 1 57.47 17.65 23.57
N LEU A 2 58.13 17.17 24.63
CA LEU A 2 58.78 15.84 24.65
C LEU A 2 57.89 14.75 25.25
N CYS A 3 56.90 15.06 26.08
CA CYS A 3 56.04 14.08 26.78
C CYS A 3 54.95 13.46 25.90
N MET A 4 54.51 14.10 24.80
CA MET A 4 53.48 13.60 23.91
C MET A 4 53.97 12.56 22.88
N ARG A 5 55.32 12.50 22.63
CA ARG A 5 55.89 11.51 21.67
C ARG A 5 56.15 10.15 22.29
N LEU A 6 56.33 10.06 23.63
CA LEU A 6 56.54 8.76 24.29
C LEU A 6 55.22 7.97 24.45
N SER A 7 54.07 8.65 24.65
CA SER A 7 52.77 7.96 24.77
C SER A 7 52.37 7.22 23.50
N ASN A 8 52.54 7.83 22.34
CA ASN A 8 52.17 7.18 21.08
C ASN A 8 53.06 5.97 20.70
N PHE A 9 54.33 6.01 21.14
CA PHE A 9 55.24 4.89 20.89
C PHE A 9 54.88 3.66 21.74
N PHE A 10 54.41 3.88 22.97
CA PHE A 10 53.97 2.81 23.87
C PHE A 10 52.69 2.10 23.40
N PHE A 11 51.71 2.85 22.84
CA PHE A 11 50.49 2.25 22.27
C PHE A 11 50.75 1.46 21.00
N VAL A 12 51.68 1.87 20.16
CA VAL A 12 52.06 1.13 18.95
C VAL A 12 52.79 -0.17 19.31
N LEU A 13 53.65 -0.18 20.34
CA LEU A 13 54.35 -1.39 20.79
C LEU A 13 53.38 -2.39 21.44
N LEU A 14 52.42 -1.94 22.24
CA LEU A 14 51.39 -2.80 22.83
C LEU A 14 50.46 -3.42 21.76
N GLY A 15 50.09 -2.66 20.73
CA GLY A 15 49.30 -3.15 19.59
C GLY A 15 50.03 -4.22 18.79
N ALA A 16 51.34 -4.05 18.54
CA ALA A 16 52.13 -5.03 17.81
C ALA A 16 52.31 -6.36 18.61
N LEU A 17 52.43 -6.28 19.94
CA LEU A 17 52.51 -7.48 20.79
C LEU A 17 51.19 -8.26 20.82
N ALA A 18 50.04 -7.57 20.86
CA ALA A 18 48.71 -8.20 20.83
C ALA A 18 48.44 -8.93 19.53
N VAL A 19 48.80 -8.34 18.38
CA VAL A 19 48.66 -8.97 17.06
C VAL A 19 49.59 -10.17 16.93
N GLY A 20 50.83 -10.10 17.44
CA GLY A 20 51.79 -11.21 17.45
C GLY A 20 51.27 -12.43 18.24
N VAL A 21 50.63 -12.21 19.38
CA VAL A 21 50.06 -13.29 20.21
C VAL A 21 48.87 -13.95 19.51
N VAL A 22 47.98 -13.17 18.87
CA VAL A 22 46.84 -13.71 18.13
C VAL A 22 47.29 -14.54 16.93
N VAL A 23 48.29 -14.10 16.19
CA VAL A 23 48.85 -14.85 15.05
C VAL A 23 49.54 -16.15 15.52
N ALA A 24 50.26 -16.13 16.67
CA ALA A 24 50.87 -17.33 17.23
C ALA A 24 49.85 -18.36 17.72
N VAL A 25 48.74 -17.89 18.36
CA VAL A 25 47.65 -18.79 18.79
C VAL A 25 46.91 -19.40 17.61
N LEU A 26 46.71 -18.67 16.52
CA LEU A 26 46.09 -19.18 15.29
C LEU A 26 47.01 -20.18 14.56
N ALA A 27 48.33 -19.98 14.59
CA ALA A 27 49.30 -20.91 14.00
C ALA A 27 49.39 -22.24 14.76
N ILE A 28 49.23 -22.23 16.10
CA ILE A 28 49.24 -23.45 16.92
C ILE A 28 47.89 -24.22 16.81
N ALA A 29 46.77 -23.54 16.61
CA ALA A 29 45.47 -24.15 16.41
C ALA A 29 45.26 -24.73 15.01
N GLY A 30 46.02 -24.27 14.01
CA GLY A 30 45.91 -24.69 12.60
C GLY A 30 46.83 -25.85 12.16
N ALA A 31 47.65 -26.38 13.06
CA ALA A 31 48.72 -27.35 12.68
C ALA A 31 48.34 -28.82 12.89
N LEU A 32 47.09 -29.21 12.69
CA LEU A 32 46.73 -30.61 12.54
C LEU A 32 46.32 -30.89 11.10
N PRO A 33 46.98 -31.77 10.34
CA PRO A 33 46.55 -32.12 9.00
C PRO A 33 45.24 -32.91 9.08
N GLN A 34 44.15 -32.30 8.70
CA GLN A 34 42.88 -32.98 8.49
C GLN A 34 43.05 -33.90 7.27
N LYS A 35 43.04 -35.19 7.52
CA LYS A 35 42.99 -36.23 6.48
C LYS A 35 41.60 -36.12 5.81
N VAL A 36 41.54 -35.50 4.64
CA VAL A 36 40.32 -35.46 3.84
C VAL A 36 40.10 -36.85 3.26
N GLU A 37 39.25 -37.65 3.91
CA GLU A 37 38.71 -38.86 3.28
C GLU A 37 37.74 -38.39 2.18
N ARG A 38 38.16 -38.57 0.92
CA ARG A 38 37.26 -38.43 -0.23
C ARG A 38 36.30 -39.62 -0.21
N THR A 39 35.13 -39.39 0.36
CA THR A 39 33.99 -40.28 0.14
C THR A 39 33.55 -40.11 -1.31
N THR A 40 33.89 -41.06 -2.15
CA THR A 40 33.34 -41.21 -3.49
C THR A 40 31.88 -41.60 -3.34
N VAL A 41 30.98 -40.63 -3.44
CA VAL A 41 29.55 -40.89 -3.59
C VAL A 41 29.35 -41.49 -4.99
N ALA A 42 29.01 -42.78 -5.04
CA ALA A 42 28.60 -43.43 -6.28
C ALA A 42 27.37 -42.70 -6.82
N THR A 43 27.55 -41.98 -7.92
CA THR A 43 26.43 -41.38 -8.68
C THR A 43 25.68 -42.51 -9.36
N THR A 44 24.53 -42.85 -8.80
CA THR A 44 23.50 -43.61 -9.51
C THR A 44 23.08 -42.79 -10.72
N PRO A 45 23.02 -43.37 -11.95
CA PRO A 45 22.56 -42.63 -13.10
C PRO A 45 21.12 -42.16 -12.85
N ALA A 46 20.89 -40.86 -12.85
CA ALA A 46 19.57 -40.31 -12.78
C ALA A 46 18.76 -40.70 -14.00
N ALA A 47 17.56 -41.21 -13.77
CA ALA A 47 16.58 -41.47 -14.84
C ALA A 47 16.42 -40.19 -15.69
N PRO A 48 16.18 -40.31 -17.01
CA PRO A 48 16.00 -39.15 -17.86
C PRO A 48 14.82 -38.35 -17.36
N SER A 49 15.13 -37.13 -16.82
CA SER A 49 14.13 -36.17 -16.43
C SER A 49 13.33 -35.77 -17.68
N SER A 50 12.01 -35.94 -17.62
CA SER A 50 11.10 -35.36 -18.61
C SER A 50 11.51 -33.91 -18.89
N PRO A 51 11.45 -33.45 -20.15
CA PRO A 51 11.78 -32.08 -20.47
C PRO A 51 10.88 -31.16 -19.65
N ALA A 52 11.50 -30.41 -18.73
CA ALA A 52 10.82 -29.35 -17.99
C ALA A 52 10.23 -28.41 -19.03
N ALA A 53 8.93 -28.11 -18.90
CA ALA A 53 8.29 -27.09 -19.70
C ALA A 53 9.17 -25.83 -19.73
N PRO A 54 9.29 -25.13 -20.86
CA PRO A 54 10.17 -23.97 -20.96
C PRO A 54 9.77 -22.97 -19.87
N ARG A 55 10.64 -22.79 -18.89
CA ARG A 55 10.54 -21.68 -17.97
C ARG A 55 10.75 -20.45 -18.85
N THR A 56 9.67 -19.72 -19.12
CA THR A 56 9.77 -18.39 -19.70
C THR A 56 10.76 -17.62 -18.83
N ALA A 57 11.82 -17.11 -19.46
CA ALA A 57 12.81 -16.27 -18.79
C ALA A 57 12.08 -15.17 -18.01
N PRO A 58 12.55 -14.75 -16.81
CA PRO A 58 11.90 -13.68 -16.08
C PRO A 58 11.82 -12.46 -16.99
N THR A 59 10.59 -12.03 -17.28
CA THR A 59 10.30 -10.84 -18.08
C THR A 59 11.00 -9.66 -17.40
N SER A 60 11.83 -8.92 -18.13
CA SER A 60 12.48 -7.72 -17.58
C SER A 60 11.43 -6.68 -17.17
N VAL A 61 11.77 -5.78 -16.26
CA VAL A 61 10.87 -4.66 -15.91
C VAL A 61 10.53 -3.82 -17.13
N ALA A 62 11.48 -3.69 -18.08
CA ALA A 62 11.25 -2.98 -19.34
C ALA A 62 10.20 -3.69 -20.21
N ASP A 63 10.27 -5.03 -20.33
CA ASP A 63 9.28 -5.81 -21.08
C ASP A 63 7.90 -5.76 -20.42
N LEU A 64 7.87 -5.82 -19.06
CA LEU A 64 6.64 -5.65 -18.29
C LEU A 64 6.03 -4.28 -18.56
N TYR A 65 6.82 -3.21 -18.46
CA TYR A 65 6.37 -1.86 -18.74
C TYR A 65 5.82 -1.71 -20.15
N ALA A 66 6.53 -2.18 -21.16
CA ALA A 66 6.07 -2.12 -22.55
C ALA A 66 4.71 -2.81 -22.76
N ARG A 67 4.44 -3.87 -22.01
CA ARG A 67 3.18 -4.63 -22.06
C ARG A 67 2.01 -3.92 -21.39
N VAL A 68 2.25 -3.21 -20.27
CA VAL A 68 1.18 -2.66 -19.41
C VAL A 68 1.02 -1.14 -19.51
N SER A 69 1.99 -0.41 -20.05
CA SER A 69 1.99 1.06 -20.10
C SER A 69 0.80 1.64 -20.88
N GLY A 70 0.35 0.93 -21.93
CA GLY A 70 -0.85 1.31 -22.68
C GLY A 70 -2.17 1.21 -21.91
N SER A 71 -2.15 0.67 -20.68
CA SER A 71 -3.29 0.58 -19.80
C SER A 71 -3.25 1.59 -18.65
N VAL A 72 -2.14 2.33 -18.51
CA VAL A 72 -1.95 3.35 -17.46
C VAL A 72 -2.14 4.73 -18.05
N VAL A 73 -2.88 5.57 -17.35
CA VAL A 73 -3.26 6.90 -17.84
C VAL A 73 -2.83 7.99 -16.88
N PHE A 74 -2.58 9.17 -17.43
CA PHE A 74 -2.58 10.43 -16.68
C PHE A 74 -4.02 10.87 -16.43
N VAL A 75 -4.36 11.25 -15.21
CA VAL A 75 -5.65 11.80 -14.81
C VAL A 75 -5.46 13.27 -14.47
N SER A 76 -6.25 14.13 -15.11
CA SER A 76 -6.36 15.55 -14.77
C SER A 76 -7.77 15.84 -14.28
N ALA A 77 -7.87 16.46 -13.11
CA ALA A 77 -9.12 16.84 -12.46
C ALA A 77 -9.11 18.35 -12.22
N ARG A 78 -10.16 19.06 -12.63
CA ARG A 78 -10.30 20.51 -12.51
C ARG A 78 -11.64 20.85 -11.88
N GLY A 79 -11.66 21.77 -10.92
CA GLY A 79 -12.86 22.32 -10.32
C GLY A 79 -12.98 23.82 -10.51
N GLY A 80 -14.19 24.31 -10.87
CA GLY A 80 -14.48 25.73 -11.11
C GLY A 80 -13.71 26.32 -12.30
N ASP A 81 -13.62 27.66 -12.38
CA ASP A 81 -12.94 28.39 -13.48
C ASP A 81 -11.42 28.55 -13.26
N GLY A 82 -10.81 27.67 -12.44
CA GLY A 82 -9.39 27.78 -12.03
C GLY A 82 -8.38 27.31 -13.08
N GLN A 83 -7.35 28.09 -13.29
CA GLN A 83 -6.15 27.69 -14.04
C GLN A 83 -5.35 26.62 -13.28
N LEU A 84 -4.67 25.73 -14.01
CA LEU A 84 -3.77 24.74 -13.45
C LEU A 84 -2.71 25.41 -12.57
N GLN A 85 -2.59 24.96 -11.32
CA GLN A 85 -1.51 25.36 -10.46
C GLN A 85 -0.51 24.22 -10.24
N PHE A 86 0.69 24.47 -10.77
CA PHE A 86 1.91 23.83 -10.30
C PHE A 86 2.39 24.68 -9.11
N ASN A 87 2.59 24.07 -7.91
CA ASN A 87 3.19 24.71 -6.73
C ASN A 87 2.31 25.62 -5.86
N GLY A 88 1.07 25.24 -5.54
CA GLY A 88 0.45 25.69 -4.27
C GLY A 88 0.16 27.18 -4.05
N GLN A 89 0.30 28.05 -5.06
CA GLN A 89 0.00 29.48 -4.94
C GLN A 89 -0.88 29.97 -6.08
N GLY A 90 -2.15 30.25 -5.79
CA GLY A 90 -3.14 30.90 -6.68
C GLY A 90 -4.42 30.06 -6.89
N GLY A 91 -5.54 30.69 -7.04
CA GLY A 91 -6.93 30.30 -6.82
C GLY A 91 -7.64 29.26 -7.70
N GLY A 92 -6.98 28.28 -8.30
CA GLY A 92 -7.62 27.23 -9.09
C GLY A 92 -7.47 25.83 -8.49
N ARG A 93 -8.58 25.10 -8.30
CA ARG A 93 -8.55 23.71 -7.82
C ARG A 93 -8.26 22.77 -8.98
N ALA A 94 -6.97 22.46 -9.22
CA ALA A 94 -6.57 21.46 -10.18
C ALA A 94 -5.73 20.39 -9.47
N ALA A 95 -6.11 19.14 -9.64
CA ALA A 95 -5.35 17.99 -9.18
C ALA A 95 -4.94 17.13 -10.38
N SER A 96 -3.87 16.37 -10.23
CA SER A 96 -3.44 15.40 -11.21
C SER A 96 -2.89 14.16 -10.54
N GLY A 97 -3.02 13.03 -11.22
CA GLY A 97 -2.52 11.74 -10.78
C GLY A 97 -2.48 10.76 -11.92
N SER A 98 -2.50 9.52 -11.59
CA SER A 98 -2.55 8.40 -12.52
C SER A 98 -3.86 7.62 -12.37
N GLY A 99 -4.12 6.75 -13.32
CA GLY A 99 -5.15 5.75 -13.27
C GLY A 99 -4.79 4.56 -14.15
N PHE A 100 -5.60 3.54 -14.12
CA PHE A 100 -5.46 2.40 -15.03
C PHE A 100 -6.80 1.82 -15.43
N VAL A 101 -6.84 1.25 -16.62
CA VAL A 101 -8.03 0.63 -17.21
C VAL A 101 -8.33 -0.69 -16.50
N VAL A 102 -9.58 -0.90 -16.10
CA VAL A 102 -10.03 -2.13 -15.39
C VAL A 102 -10.96 -3.02 -16.20
N ASP A 103 -11.56 -2.49 -17.26
CA ASP A 103 -12.38 -3.27 -18.20
C ASP A 103 -12.38 -2.65 -19.61
N THR A 104 -12.95 -3.38 -20.56
CA THR A 104 -13.06 -2.96 -21.96
C THR A 104 -14.15 -1.91 -22.20
N ALA A 105 -14.98 -1.63 -21.21
CA ALA A 105 -16.01 -0.57 -21.28
C ALA A 105 -15.45 0.84 -21.03
N GLY A 106 -14.14 0.95 -20.74
CA GLY A 106 -13.46 2.22 -20.54
C GLY A 106 -13.54 2.73 -19.10
N HIS A 107 -13.76 1.84 -18.12
CA HIS A 107 -13.65 2.22 -16.72
C HIS A 107 -12.19 2.29 -16.30
N ILE A 108 -11.87 3.37 -15.57
CA ILE A 108 -10.54 3.70 -15.08
C ILE A 108 -10.60 3.86 -13.57
N VAL A 109 -9.73 3.15 -12.86
CA VAL A 109 -9.54 3.31 -11.42
C VAL A 109 -8.47 4.36 -11.16
N THR A 110 -8.72 5.22 -10.19
CA THR A 110 -7.79 6.20 -9.62
C THR A 110 -8.07 6.38 -8.14
N ASN A 111 -7.34 7.26 -7.45
CA ASN A 111 -7.65 7.61 -6.06
C ASN A 111 -8.79 8.64 -5.96
N ASP A 112 -9.53 8.62 -4.83
CA ASP A 112 -10.55 9.63 -4.52
C ASP A 112 -9.94 11.03 -4.39
N HIS A 113 -8.81 11.16 -3.68
CA HIS A 113 -8.13 12.46 -3.50
C HIS A 113 -7.65 13.09 -4.83
N VAL A 114 -7.46 12.31 -5.90
CA VAL A 114 -7.12 12.83 -7.24
C VAL A 114 -8.31 13.50 -7.90
N VAL A 115 -9.53 13.04 -7.62
CA VAL A 115 -10.77 13.57 -8.20
C VAL A 115 -11.58 14.43 -7.25
N GLU A 116 -11.10 14.57 -6.01
CA GLU A 116 -11.79 15.35 -4.99
C GLU A 116 -11.90 16.82 -5.38
N ASN A 117 -13.05 17.41 -5.10
CA ASN A 117 -13.34 18.83 -5.36
C ASN A 117 -13.22 19.26 -6.83
N ALA A 118 -13.30 18.33 -7.79
CA ALA A 118 -13.28 18.58 -9.22
C ALA A 118 -14.63 18.22 -9.88
N ASP A 119 -14.93 18.87 -10.99
CA ASP A 119 -16.15 18.68 -11.79
C ASP A 119 -15.85 18.34 -13.26
N ARG A 120 -14.60 18.51 -13.70
CA ARG A 120 -14.14 18.20 -15.05
C ARG A 120 -12.94 17.26 -14.99
N PHE A 121 -13.01 16.19 -15.75
CA PHE A 121 -11.99 15.17 -15.77
C PHE A 121 -11.55 14.88 -17.19
N THR A 122 -10.24 14.71 -17.38
CA THR A 122 -9.68 14.19 -18.61
C THR A 122 -8.66 13.12 -18.30
N VAL A 123 -8.53 12.15 -19.18
CA VAL A 123 -7.47 11.15 -19.11
C VAL A 123 -6.63 11.21 -20.39
N ARG A 124 -5.36 10.84 -20.28
CA ARG A 124 -4.46 10.79 -21.44
C ARG A 124 -3.64 9.50 -21.38
N PHE A 125 -3.62 8.78 -22.49
CA PHE A 125 -2.80 7.58 -22.70
C PHE A 125 -1.46 7.99 -23.30
N GLY A 126 -0.37 7.58 -22.66
CA GLY A 126 0.97 7.92 -23.11
C GLY A 126 1.26 9.44 -23.08
N GLU A 127 2.42 9.82 -23.64
CA GLU A 127 2.90 11.21 -23.61
C GLU A 127 2.24 12.08 -24.68
N LYS A 128 2.01 11.50 -25.84
CA LYS A 128 1.53 12.21 -27.05
C LYS A 128 0.04 12.01 -27.33
N GLY A 129 -0.66 11.23 -26.51
CA GLY A 129 -2.10 11.00 -26.68
C GLY A 129 -2.91 12.27 -26.42
N ASP A 130 -4.01 12.44 -27.14
CA ASP A 130 -4.94 13.54 -26.90
C ASP A 130 -5.69 13.34 -25.56
N PRO A 131 -6.01 14.42 -24.84
CA PRO A 131 -6.84 14.32 -23.65
C PRO A 131 -8.25 13.83 -24.01
N ILE A 132 -8.66 12.72 -23.43
CA ILE A 132 -10.01 12.15 -23.58
C ILE A 132 -10.86 12.64 -22.40
N PRO A 133 -12.04 13.27 -22.66
CA PRO A 133 -13.00 13.63 -21.59
C PRO A 133 -13.44 12.40 -20.81
N ALA A 134 -13.44 12.51 -19.49
CA ALA A 134 -13.87 11.44 -18.58
C ALA A 134 -15.01 11.90 -17.70
N LYS A 135 -15.85 10.96 -17.26
CA LYS A 135 -16.93 11.18 -16.31
C LYS A 135 -16.65 10.45 -15.01
N LEU A 136 -16.85 11.10 -13.87
CA LEU A 136 -16.84 10.43 -12.58
C LEU A 136 -18.09 9.54 -12.47
N ILE A 137 -17.88 8.24 -12.36
CA ILE A 137 -18.94 7.22 -12.19
C ILE A 137 -19.27 7.05 -10.72
N GLY A 138 -18.24 7.06 -9.86
CA GLY A 138 -18.43 6.95 -8.43
C GLY A 138 -17.13 7.05 -7.68
N LYS A 139 -17.23 7.28 -6.37
CA LYS A 139 -16.08 7.38 -5.47
C LYS A 139 -16.39 6.86 -4.08
N ASP A 140 -15.36 6.37 -3.41
CA ASP A 140 -15.40 5.92 -2.02
C ASP A 140 -14.23 6.55 -1.24
N PRO A 141 -14.46 7.68 -0.56
CA PRO A 141 -13.43 8.34 0.24
C PRO A 141 -12.79 7.41 1.28
N SER A 142 -13.55 6.45 1.82
CA SER A 142 -13.09 5.53 2.86
C SER A 142 -12.03 4.54 2.40
N SER A 143 -11.95 4.25 1.11
CA SER A 143 -10.91 3.40 0.52
C SER A 143 -9.94 4.19 -0.35
N ASP A 144 -10.13 5.51 -0.47
CA ASP A 144 -9.39 6.38 -1.38
C ASP A 144 -9.43 5.87 -2.83
N LEU A 145 -10.61 5.41 -3.29
CA LEU A 145 -10.82 4.92 -4.66
C LEU A 145 -11.90 5.70 -5.38
N ALA A 146 -11.67 5.94 -6.66
CA ALA A 146 -12.65 6.49 -7.59
C ALA A 146 -12.64 5.75 -8.93
N VAL A 147 -13.77 5.79 -9.62
CA VAL A 147 -13.93 5.24 -10.97
C VAL A 147 -14.33 6.37 -11.93
N LEU A 148 -13.52 6.53 -12.95
CA LEU A 148 -13.84 7.37 -14.11
C LEU A 148 -14.29 6.47 -15.27
N SER A 149 -15.08 7.01 -16.18
CA SER A 149 -15.45 6.36 -17.44
C SER A 149 -15.10 7.26 -18.62
N ILE A 150 -14.53 6.65 -19.66
CA ILE A 150 -14.26 7.27 -20.94
C ILE A 150 -15.01 6.54 -22.05
N ASP A 151 -15.07 7.16 -23.20
CA ASP A 151 -15.50 6.51 -24.44
C ASP A 151 -14.34 5.61 -24.94
N PRO A 152 -14.49 4.26 -24.92
CA PRO A 152 -13.44 3.35 -25.31
C PRO A 152 -13.04 3.45 -26.78
N ASP A 153 -13.94 3.93 -27.66
CA ASP A 153 -13.69 4.10 -29.09
C ASP A 153 -12.68 5.24 -29.37
N LYS A 154 -12.44 6.12 -28.37
CA LYS A 154 -11.42 7.18 -28.45
C LYS A 154 -10.02 6.70 -28.07
N VAL A 155 -9.88 5.46 -27.62
CA VAL A 155 -8.58 4.88 -27.26
C VAL A 155 -8.01 4.15 -28.45
N GLU A 156 -6.86 4.60 -28.95
CA GLU A 156 -6.16 3.91 -30.05
C GLU A 156 -5.80 2.47 -29.65
N GLY A 157 -6.30 1.50 -30.41
CA GLY A 157 -6.13 0.08 -30.10
C GLY A 157 -7.05 -0.45 -29.00
N GLY A 158 -8.06 0.34 -28.56
CA GLY A 158 -9.06 0.01 -27.56
C GLY A 158 -8.57 0.04 -26.11
N ALA A 159 -9.49 0.12 -25.17
CA ALA A 159 -9.19 0.09 -23.76
C ALA A 159 -8.70 -1.32 -23.34
N LYS A 160 -7.45 -1.44 -22.89
CA LYS A 160 -6.82 -2.72 -22.49
C LYS A 160 -6.78 -2.80 -20.96
N PRO A 161 -7.59 -3.69 -20.34
CA PRO A 161 -7.64 -3.78 -18.88
C PRO A 161 -6.41 -4.47 -18.29
N LEU A 162 -5.97 -4.02 -17.11
CA LEU A 162 -5.02 -4.74 -16.28
C LEU A 162 -5.74 -5.80 -15.44
N SER A 163 -5.13 -6.97 -15.31
CA SER A 163 -5.65 -8.02 -14.44
C SER A 163 -5.30 -7.75 -12.99
N LEU A 164 -6.25 -8.03 -12.06
CA LEU A 164 -6.08 -7.88 -10.62
C LEU A 164 -5.62 -9.21 -10.00
N ALA A 165 -4.46 -9.25 -9.34
CA ALA A 165 -4.05 -10.35 -8.48
C ALA A 165 -4.80 -10.31 -7.14
N SER A 166 -4.68 -11.33 -6.29
CA SER A 166 -5.17 -11.27 -4.91
C SER A 166 -4.10 -10.68 -4.00
N SER A 167 -4.44 -9.57 -3.34
CA SER A 167 -3.54 -8.96 -2.35
C SER A 167 -3.45 -9.76 -1.05
N SER A 168 -4.44 -10.61 -0.75
CA SER A 168 -4.41 -11.47 0.44
C SER A 168 -3.39 -12.61 0.35
N SER A 169 -2.90 -12.94 -0.84
CA SER A 169 -1.86 -13.96 -1.06
C SER A 169 -0.44 -13.40 -1.09
N LEU A 170 -0.28 -12.08 -0.99
CA LEU A 170 1.03 -11.43 -1.02
C LEU A 170 1.87 -11.80 0.20
N ARG A 171 3.18 -11.75 0.02
CA ARG A 171 4.17 -11.94 1.10
C ARG A 171 5.21 -10.83 1.04
N PRO A 172 5.69 -10.35 2.19
CA PRO A 172 6.84 -9.46 2.21
C PRO A 172 8.03 -10.07 1.45
N GLY A 173 8.73 -9.23 0.66
CA GLY A 173 9.82 -9.63 -0.22
C GLY A 173 9.40 -9.92 -1.67
N GLU A 174 8.12 -10.04 -1.99
CA GLU A 174 7.67 -10.19 -3.38
C GLU A 174 7.86 -8.88 -4.15
N ALA A 175 8.14 -8.98 -5.46
CA ALA A 175 8.38 -7.80 -6.31
C ALA A 175 7.16 -6.88 -6.35
N ALA A 176 7.42 -5.58 -6.26
CA ALA A 176 6.44 -4.51 -6.38
C ALA A 176 6.93 -3.49 -7.41
N ILE A 177 6.16 -3.27 -8.47
CA ILE A 177 6.49 -2.35 -9.56
C ILE A 177 5.39 -1.28 -9.60
N ALA A 178 5.71 -0.05 -9.20
CA ALA A 178 4.77 1.06 -9.28
C ALA A 178 4.89 1.76 -10.64
N ILE A 179 3.76 1.99 -11.27
CA ILE A 179 3.69 2.74 -12.52
C ILE A 179 2.76 3.94 -12.31
N GLY A 180 3.20 5.08 -12.85
CA GLY A 180 2.42 6.30 -12.90
C GLY A 180 2.74 7.12 -14.14
N SER A 181 1.98 8.17 -14.35
CA SER A 181 2.17 9.14 -15.43
C SER A 181 2.28 10.56 -14.86
N PRO A 182 3.32 10.84 -14.03
CA PRO A 182 3.45 12.14 -13.40
C PRO A 182 3.59 13.25 -14.44
N PHE A 183 2.90 14.37 -14.22
CA PHE A 183 2.93 15.55 -15.09
C PHE A 183 2.52 15.28 -16.55
N GLY A 184 1.90 14.12 -16.83
CA GLY A 184 1.58 13.72 -18.20
C GLY A 184 2.80 13.36 -19.04
N LEU A 185 3.96 13.19 -18.40
CA LEU A 185 5.13 12.59 -19.03
C LEU A 185 4.93 11.07 -19.08
N SER A 186 5.40 10.43 -20.15
CA SER A 186 5.23 8.98 -20.32
C SER A 186 5.80 8.22 -19.12
N GLY A 187 4.96 7.39 -18.59
CA GLY A 187 5.13 6.38 -17.55
C GLY A 187 6.42 6.37 -16.74
N THR A 188 6.36 6.91 -15.54
CA THR A 188 7.40 6.65 -14.54
C THR A 188 7.23 5.25 -13.98
N VAL A 189 8.28 4.46 -14.00
CA VAL A 189 8.34 3.13 -13.39
C VAL A 189 9.30 3.15 -12.23
N THR A 190 8.87 2.68 -11.08
CA THR A 190 9.75 2.44 -9.94
C THR A 190 9.60 1.00 -9.47
N THR A 191 10.67 0.42 -8.95
CA THR A 191 10.71 -0.98 -8.51
C THR A 191 11.13 -1.07 -7.07
N GLY A 192 10.60 -2.05 -6.39
CA GLY A 192 10.91 -2.40 -5.03
C GLY A 192 10.29 -3.74 -4.68
N ILE A 193 9.95 -3.91 -3.42
CA ILE A 193 9.30 -5.10 -2.89
C ILE A 193 8.05 -4.73 -2.08
N VAL A 194 7.21 -5.70 -1.82
CA VAL A 194 6.22 -5.64 -0.75
C VAL A 194 6.99 -5.65 0.57
N SER A 195 7.01 -4.53 1.29
CA SER A 195 7.75 -4.40 2.54
C SER A 195 6.97 -4.92 3.74
N ALA A 196 5.66 -4.68 3.77
CA ALA A 196 4.74 -5.17 4.81
C ALA A 196 3.30 -5.20 4.30
N LEU A 197 2.44 -5.87 5.04
CA LEU A 197 1.01 -6.00 4.76
C LEU A 197 0.18 -5.65 6.00
N GLY A 198 -1.10 -5.34 5.77
CA GLY A 198 -2.04 -5.11 6.86
C GLY A 198 -1.82 -3.80 7.61
N ARG A 199 -1.14 -2.82 7.01
CA ARG A 199 -0.95 -1.50 7.61
C ARG A 199 -2.25 -0.71 7.60
N GLU A 200 -2.49 0.07 8.63
CA GLU A 200 -3.52 1.09 8.63
C GLU A 200 -2.84 2.44 8.35
N ILE A 201 -3.33 3.12 7.34
CA ILE A 201 -2.79 4.42 6.90
C ILE A 201 -3.90 5.46 6.84
N GLU A 202 -3.54 6.71 7.05
CA GLU A 202 -4.46 7.83 6.83
C GLU A 202 -4.29 8.35 5.40
N ALA A 203 -5.35 8.28 4.61
CA ALA A 203 -5.35 8.82 3.25
C ALA A 203 -5.28 10.35 3.24
N PRO A 204 -4.85 10.99 2.12
CA PRO A 204 -4.81 12.45 2.01
C PRO A 204 -6.15 13.16 2.27
N ASN A 205 -7.26 12.46 2.09
CA ASN A 205 -8.61 12.93 2.42
C ASN A 205 -9.01 12.75 3.91
N GLY A 206 -8.07 12.32 4.77
CA GLY A 206 -8.27 12.14 6.22
C GLY A 206 -9.00 10.87 6.63
N PHE A 207 -9.29 9.95 5.70
CA PHE A 207 -9.86 8.64 6.06
C PHE A 207 -8.76 7.60 6.33
N SER A 208 -9.04 6.72 7.29
CA SER A 208 -8.18 5.56 7.54
C SER A 208 -8.45 4.45 6.53
N ILE A 209 -7.39 3.99 5.86
CA ILE A 209 -7.40 2.86 4.93
C ILE A 209 -6.73 1.67 5.63
N PRO A 210 -7.51 0.67 6.04
CA PRO A 210 -6.95 -0.53 6.66
C PRO A 210 -6.42 -1.52 5.61
N GLY A 211 -5.44 -2.31 6.02
CA GLY A 211 -4.91 -3.40 5.20
C GLY A 211 -3.97 -2.97 4.07
N ALA A 212 -3.50 -1.73 4.08
CA ALA A 212 -2.62 -1.19 3.04
C ALA A 212 -1.38 -2.06 2.81
N VAL A 213 -0.96 -2.15 1.55
CA VAL A 213 0.30 -2.75 1.12
C VAL A 213 1.40 -1.71 1.24
N GLN A 214 2.42 -1.99 2.06
CA GLN A 214 3.61 -1.18 2.17
C GLN A 214 4.66 -1.64 1.15
N THR A 215 5.32 -0.69 0.48
CA THR A 215 6.39 -0.95 -0.50
C THR A 215 7.52 0.07 -0.36
N ASP A 216 8.72 -0.32 -0.73
CA ASP A 216 9.87 0.59 -0.91
C ASP A 216 10.04 1.03 -2.37
N ALA A 217 9.21 0.53 -3.30
CA ALA A 217 9.07 1.13 -4.63
C ALA A 217 8.75 2.62 -4.48
N ALA A 218 9.49 3.48 -5.15
CA ALA A 218 9.35 4.92 -4.97
C ALA A 218 7.97 5.41 -5.43
N ILE A 219 7.09 5.73 -4.49
CA ILE A 219 5.83 6.41 -4.73
C ILE A 219 6.10 7.91 -4.58
N ASN A 220 5.67 8.71 -5.55
CA ASN A 220 5.84 10.16 -5.57
C ASN A 220 4.56 10.80 -6.10
N PRO A 221 4.35 12.13 -5.88
CA PRO A 221 3.25 12.86 -6.51
C PRO A 221 3.20 12.60 -8.02
N GLY A 222 2.03 12.18 -8.51
CA GLY A 222 1.80 11.78 -9.89
C GLY A 222 1.69 10.26 -10.10
N ASN A 223 2.25 9.41 -9.21
CA ASN A 223 2.00 7.97 -9.25
C ASN A 223 0.69 7.58 -8.54
N SER A 224 0.14 8.46 -7.68
CA SER A 224 -1.13 8.24 -6.98
C SER A 224 -2.25 7.91 -7.98
N GLY A 225 -3.01 6.85 -7.68
CA GLY A 225 -4.04 6.29 -8.57
C GLY A 225 -3.54 5.32 -9.63
N GLY A 226 -2.23 5.28 -9.89
CA GLY A 226 -1.61 4.29 -10.76
C GLY A 226 -1.50 2.90 -10.12
N PRO A 227 -1.25 1.85 -10.91
CA PRO A 227 -1.15 0.49 -10.40
C PRO A 227 0.18 0.24 -9.69
N LEU A 228 0.12 -0.54 -8.60
CA LEU A 228 1.23 -1.32 -8.06
C LEU A 228 1.10 -2.74 -8.61
N LEU A 229 2.13 -3.25 -9.28
CA LEU A 229 2.11 -4.52 -10.01
C LEU A 229 3.04 -5.55 -9.36
N ASP A 230 2.71 -6.83 -9.53
CA ASP A 230 3.62 -7.93 -9.28
C ASP A 230 4.56 -8.17 -10.49
N ALA A 231 5.50 -9.11 -10.36
CA ALA A 231 6.44 -9.48 -11.42
C ALA A 231 5.76 -10.03 -12.70
N ALA A 232 4.51 -10.48 -12.62
CA ALA A 232 3.73 -10.93 -13.77
C ALA A 232 2.97 -9.78 -14.46
N GLY A 233 2.99 -8.56 -13.92
CA GLY A 233 2.26 -7.40 -14.41
C GLY A 233 0.79 -7.36 -13.99
N ARG A 234 0.42 -8.10 -12.94
CA ARG A 234 -0.93 -8.07 -12.38
C ARG A 234 -0.98 -7.03 -11.26
N VAL A 235 -2.07 -6.31 -11.15
CA VAL A 235 -2.27 -5.29 -10.12
C VAL A 235 -2.42 -5.95 -8.75
N ILE A 236 -1.54 -5.58 -7.81
CA ILE A 236 -1.58 -5.96 -6.40
C ILE A 236 -2.08 -4.83 -5.50
N GLY A 237 -2.15 -3.60 -6.03
CA GLY A 237 -2.69 -2.44 -5.31
C GLY A 237 -2.78 -1.21 -6.20
N VAL A 238 -3.35 -0.13 -5.62
CA VAL A 238 -3.40 1.22 -6.21
C VAL A 238 -2.50 2.12 -5.40
N ASN A 239 -1.47 2.69 -6.02
CA ASN A 239 -0.54 3.62 -5.35
C ASN A 239 -1.34 4.77 -4.74
N SER A 240 -1.15 5.08 -3.47
CA SER A 240 -1.89 6.14 -2.79
C SER A 240 -0.96 7.24 -2.28
N GLN A 241 -0.10 6.93 -1.31
CA GLN A 241 0.70 7.95 -0.63
C GLN A 241 2.03 7.42 -0.09
N ILE A 242 2.83 8.35 0.43
CA ILE A 242 4.08 8.09 1.14
C ILE A 242 3.94 8.44 2.62
N ALA A 243 4.58 7.66 3.51
CA ALA A 243 4.79 8.08 4.89
C ALA A 243 6.02 9.01 4.92
N SER A 244 5.81 10.30 4.77
CA SER A 244 6.91 11.27 4.80
C SER A 244 6.47 12.57 5.45
N GLN A 245 7.24 13.03 6.44
CA GLN A 245 7.07 14.37 7.03
C GLN A 245 7.56 15.47 6.10
N SER A 246 8.42 15.16 5.14
CA SER A 246 9.01 16.12 4.19
C SER A 246 8.30 16.17 2.85
N GLY A 247 7.28 15.32 2.61
CA GLY A 247 6.60 15.22 1.31
C GLY A 247 7.40 14.52 0.21
N SER A 248 8.62 14.02 0.50
CA SER A 248 9.45 13.24 -0.43
C SER A 248 9.53 11.78 0.01
N ASN A 249 9.72 10.87 -0.95
CA ASN A 249 9.82 9.44 -0.68
C ASN A 249 11.03 9.13 0.22
N SER A 250 10.75 8.55 1.40
CA SER A 250 11.74 8.07 2.37
C SER A 250 11.97 6.55 2.30
N GLY A 251 11.55 5.88 1.22
CA GLY A 251 11.57 4.42 1.10
C GLY A 251 10.34 3.74 1.71
N VAL A 252 9.29 4.50 2.06
CA VAL A 252 8.04 3.97 2.60
C VAL A 252 6.87 4.52 1.80
N GLY A 253 6.34 3.70 0.91
CA GLY A 253 5.13 3.97 0.13
C GLY A 253 4.00 3.02 0.51
N PHE A 254 2.76 3.42 0.22
CA PHE A 254 1.57 2.62 0.49
C PHE A 254 0.65 2.56 -0.72
N ALA A 255 0.00 1.41 -0.87
CA ALA A 255 -1.01 1.19 -1.89
C ALA A 255 -2.29 0.60 -1.28
N VAL A 256 -3.44 0.99 -1.82
CA VAL A 256 -4.74 0.38 -1.54
C VAL A 256 -4.73 -1.04 -2.10
N PRO A 257 -5.06 -2.09 -1.31
CA PRO A 257 -4.98 -3.48 -1.76
C PRO A 257 -5.87 -3.79 -2.98
N SER A 258 -5.41 -4.64 -3.88
CA SER A 258 -6.21 -5.06 -5.06
C SER A 258 -7.50 -5.79 -4.68
N ASP A 259 -7.56 -6.50 -3.55
CA ASP A 259 -8.80 -7.13 -3.10
C ASP A 259 -9.83 -6.07 -2.67
N THR A 260 -9.40 -4.90 -2.14
CA THR A 260 -10.27 -3.74 -1.93
C THR A 260 -10.79 -3.20 -3.27
N VAL A 261 -9.94 -3.12 -4.29
CA VAL A 261 -10.35 -2.69 -5.65
C VAL A 261 -11.42 -3.62 -6.21
N LYS A 262 -11.24 -4.95 -6.09
CA LYS A 262 -12.23 -5.95 -6.54
C LYS A 262 -13.58 -5.83 -5.83
N ASP A 263 -13.59 -5.44 -4.56
CA ASP A 263 -14.82 -5.26 -3.79
C ASP A 263 -15.52 -3.93 -4.10
N VAL A 264 -14.73 -2.85 -4.21
CA VAL A 264 -15.22 -1.46 -4.30
C VAL A 264 -15.64 -1.09 -5.72
N VAL A 265 -14.79 -1.35 -6.71
CA VAL A 265 -14.98 -0.84 -8.09
C VAL A 265 -16.30 -1.32 -8.72
N PRO A 266 -16.71 -2.61 -8.65
CA PRO A 266 -18.00 -3.02 -9.19
C PRO A 266 -19.20 -2.33 -8.53
N LYS A 267 -19.10 -2.01 -7.22
CA LYS A 267 -20.15 -1.30 -6.49
C LYS A 267 -20.23 0.17 -6.92
N LEU A 268 -19.08 0.82 -7.15
CA LEU A 268 -19.02 2.19 -7.67
C LEU A 268 -19.59 2.27 -9.09
N ILE A 269 -19.25 1.34 -9.97
CA ILE A 269 -19.78 1.26 -11.34
C ILE A 269 -21.31 1.11 -11.31
N LYS A 270 -21.83 0.27 -10.41
CA LYS A 270 -23.27 -0.01 -10.33
C LYS A 270 -24.06 1.09 -9.64
N ASN A 271 -23.56 1.64 -8.53
CA ASN A 271 -24.35 2.47 -7.61
C ASN A 271 -23.84 3.91 -7.46
N GLY A 272 -22.66 4.23 -7.98
CA GLY A 272 -22.00 5.54 -7.86
C GLY A 272 -21.38 5.82 -6.48
N LYS A 273 -21.75 5.08 -5.46
CA LYS A 273 -21.29 5.25 -4.07
C LYS A 273 -21.34 3.94 -3.29
N ILE A 274 -20.67 3.93 -2.16
CA ILE A 274 -20.72 2.82 -1.21
C ILE A 274 -21.14 3.36 0.16
N ASP A 275 -22.22 2.80 0.70
CA ASP A 275 -22.61 3.05 2.08
C ASP A 275 -21.73 2.17 2.99
N ARG A 276 -20.94 2.77 3.89
CA ARG A 276 -20.00 2.10 4.78
C ARG A 276 -20.56 2.04 6.20
N ALA A 277 -20.48 0.86 6.79
CA ALA A 277 -20.74 0.73 8.22
C ALA A 277 -19.73 1.53 9.05
N TRP A 278 -20.18 2.08 10.16
CA TRP A 278 -19.41 2.97 10.99
C TRP A 278 -19.73 2.80 12.48
N LEU A 279 -18.69 2.75 13.30
CA LEU A 279 -18.78 2.75 14.76
C LEU A 279 -18.73 4.16 15.34
N GLY A 280 -17.91 5.03 14.78
CA GLY A 280 -17.71 6.40 15.26
C GLY A 280 -16.75 6.51 16.43
N LEU A 281 -15.58 5.87 16.29
CA LEU A 281 -14.48 5.97 17.24
C LEU A 281 -13.14 5.94 16.51
N SER A 282 -12.10 6.46 17.14
CA SER A 282 -10.71 6.22 16.77
C SER A 282 -10.14 5.08 17.62
N SER A 283 -9.14 4.39 17.11
CA SER A 283 -8.45 3.32 17.85
C SER A 283 -6.95 3.36 17.62
N ALA A 284 -6.19 2.88 18.61
CA ALA A 284 -4.74 2.80 18.58
C ALA A 284 -4.27 1.41 19.03
N GLU A 285 -3.03 1.06 18.67
CA GLU A 285 -2.37 -0.13 19.19
C GLU A 285 -1.95 0.06 20.65
N GLN A 286 -1.99 -1.03 21.43
CA GLN A 286 -1.38 -1.12 22.74
C GLN A 286 -0.27 -2.17 22.67
N PRO A 287 1.00 -1.82 22.97
CA PRO A 287 2.15 -2.72 22.76
C PRO A 287 2.04 -4.08 23.43
N ASP A 288 1.42 -4.15 24.62
CA ASP A 288 1.44 -5.33 25.49
C ASP A 288 0.09 -6.06 25.62
N SER A 289 -0.91 -5.71 24.82
CA SER A 289 -2.25 -6.31 24.94
C SER A 289 -2.92 -6.45 23.56
N PRO A 290 -3.36 -7.66 23.17
CA PRO A 290 -4.10 -7.81 21.94
C PRO A 290 -5.45 -7.10 22.04
N GLY A 291 -5.80 -6.34 21.00
CA GLY A 291 -7.04 -5.59 20.89
C GLY A 291 -6.84 -4.23 20.22
N ALA A 292 -7.93 -3.50 20.07
CA ALA A 292 -7.94 -2.12 19.60
C ALA A 292 -8.32 -1.21 20.78
N VAL A 293 -7.40 -0.37 21.23
CA VAL A 293 -7.68 0.61 22.30
C VAL A 293 -8.47 1.76 21.72
N VAL A 294 -9.64 2.03 22.30
CA VAL A 294 -10.48 3.17 21.90
C VAL A 294 -9.80 4.47 22.34
N GLY A 295 -9.50 5.34 21.39
CA GLY A 295 -9.02 6.69 21.64
C GLY A 295 -10.20 7.64 21.90
N THR A 296 -10.67 8.32 20.86
CA THR A 296 -11.84 9.20 20.92
C THR A 296 -13.09 8.50 20.45
N VAL A 297 -14.24 8.85 21.05
CA VAL A 297 -15.57 8.43 20.60
C VAL A 297 -16.29 9.66 20.10
N THR A 298 -16.76 9.62 18.86
CA THR A 298 -17.51 10.72 18.26
C THR A 298 -18.87 10.86 18.94
N ASN A 299 -19.20 12.07 19.38
CA ASN A 299 -20.48 12.34 20.04
C ASN A 299 -21.68 12.02 19.11
N GLY A 300 -22.70 11.37 19.65
CA GLY A 300 -23.88 10.91 18.91
C GLY A 300 -23.64 9.74 17.95
N SER A 301 -22.43 9.20 17.89
CA SER A 301 -22.10 8.04 17.08
C SER A 301 -22.74 6.73 17.60
N PRO A 302 -22.72 5.64 16.80
CA PRO A 302 -23.12 4.32 17.27
C PRO A 302 -22.37 3.83 18.51
N ALA A 303 -21.05 4.07 18.59
CA ALA A 303 -20.23 3.72 19.75
C ALA A 303 -20.64 4.50 20.99
N ASP A 304 -20.85 5.82 20.86
CA ASP A 304 -21.30 6.70 21.93
C ASP A 304 -22.68 6.26 22.48
N LYS A 305 -23.65 6.04 21.59
CA LYS A 305 -25.00 5.54 21.96
C LYS A 305 -24.96 4.20 22.65
N ALA A 306 -24.01 3.33 22.31
CA ALA A 306 -23.81 2.05 22.95
C ALA A 306 -23.04 2.15 24.28
N GLY A 307 -22.50 3.32 24.64
CA GLY A 307 -21.76 3.57 25.86
C GLY A 307 -20.31 3.06 25.84
N ILE A 308 -19.71 2.92 24.64
CA ILE A 308 -18.26 2.70 24.46
C ILE A 308 -17.54 4.00 24.83
N ARG A 309 -16.36 3.92 25.44
CA ARG A 309 -15.62 5.08 25.95
C ARG A 309 -14.15 5.00 25.58
N GLY A 310 -13.48 6.14 25.56
CA GLY A 310 -12.02 6.20 25.49
C GLY A 310 -11.36 5.34 26.58
N GLY A 311 -10.30 4.62 26.22
CA GLY A 311 -9.61 3.66 27.08
C GLY A 311 -10.18 2.24 27.10
N ASP A 312 -11.36 1.99 26.50
CA ASP A 312 -11.84 0.62 26.31
C ASP A 312 -10.90 -0.15 25.36
N VAL A 313 -10.70 -1.44 25.58
CA VAL A 313 -9.94 -2.32 24.67
C VAL A 313 -10.90 -3.26 23.97
N ILE A 314 -11.19 -3.04 22.70
CA ILE A 314 -12.06 -3.90 21.91
C ILE A 314 -11.30 -5.18 21.56
N THR A 315 -11.85 -6.34 21.95
CA THR A 315 -11.23 -7.66 21.79
C THR A 315 -11.95 -8.54 20.77
N ALA A 316 -13.25 -8.29 20.53
CA ALA A 316 -14.00 -8.98 19.47
C ALA A 316 -15.17 -8.11 18.99
N ILE A 317 -15.59 -8.33 17.73
CA ILE A 317 -16.79 -7.74 17.15
C ILE A 317 -17.52 -8.78 16.28
N GLY A 318 -18.80 -9.01 16.58
CA GLY A 318 -19.61 -10.00 15.86
C GLY A 318 -19.00 -11.41 15.90
N GLY A 319 -18.35 -11.79 16.98
CA GLY A 319 -17.68 -13.08 17.16
C GLY A 319 -16.28 -13.19 16.50
N LYS A 320 -15.81 -12.16 15.79
CA LYS A 320 -14.46 -12.12 15.22
C LYS A 320 -13.50 -11.46 16.19
N THR A 321 -12.40 -12.15 16.51
CA THR A 321 -11.33 -11.62 17.37
C THR A 321 -10.68 -10.40 16.73
N ILE A 322 -10.45 -9.37 17.55
CA ILE A 322 -9.74 -8.13 17.19
C ILE A 322 -8.40 -8.15 17.92
N ARG A 323 -7.31 -8.12 17.18
CA ARG A 323 -5.93 -8.14 17.69
C ARG A 323 -5.26 -6.77 17.65
N ASN A 324 -5.73 -5.91 16.75
CA ASN A 324 -5.19 -4.58 16.49
C ASN A 324 -6.26 -3.66 15.85
N PRO A 325 -6.01 -2.35 15.71
CA PRO A 325 -6.92 -1.40 15.07
C PRO A 325 -7.32 -1.77 13.63
N SER A 326 -6.39 -2.29 12.85
CA SER A 326 -6.67 -2.70 11.47
C SER A 326 -7.69 -3.85 11.39
N ASP A 327 -7.60 -4.84 12.30
CA ASP A 327 -8.59 -5.92 12.40
C ASP A 327 -10.00 -5.35 12.72
N LEU A 328 -10.08 -4.34 13.59
CA LEU A 328 -11.34 -3.66 13.92
C LEU A 328 -11.93 -2.97 12.69
N SER A 329 -11.12 -2.12 12.04
CA SER A 329 -11.54 -1.36 10.85
C SER A 329 -11.98 -2.30 9.73
N LEU A 330 -11.19 -3.33 9.40
CA LEU A 330 -11.52 -4.33 8.37
C LEU A 330 -12.81 -5.09 8.74
N THR A 331 -13.01 -5.44 10.01
CA THR A 331 -14.21 -6.17 10.44
C THR A 331 -15.46 -5.32 10.31
N VAL A 332 -15.40 -4.03 10.68
CA VAL A 332 -16.51 -3.09 10.50
C VAL A 332 -16.83 -2.89 9.01
N LEU A 333 -15.82 -2.80 8.15
CA LEU A 333 -16.01 -2.64 6.69
C LEU A 333 -16.74 -3.83 6.04
N THR A 334 -16.72 -5.02 6.64
CA THR A 334 -17.49 -6.18 6.15
C THR A 334 -18.99 -6.11 6.49
N LYS A 335 -19.40 -5.16 7.33
CA LYS A 335 -20.79 -4.98 7.77
C LYS A 335 -21.52 -3.94 6.93
N ARG A 336 -22.84 -3.86 7.15
CA ARG A 336 -23.70 -2.84 6.50
C ARG A 336 -24.16 -1.82 7.54
N PRO A 337 -24.42 -0.56 7.13
CA PRO A 337 -25.15 0.36 7.99
C PRO A 337 -26.47 -0.25 8.44
N GLY A 338 -26.77 -0.11 9.72
CA GLY A 338 -27.97 -0.70 10.35
C GLY A 338 -27.78 -2.07 10.96
N ASP A 339 -26.68 -2.78 10.65
CA ASP A 339 -26.38 -4.07 11.30
C ASP A 339 -26.18 -3.90 12.80
N GLU A 340 -26.75 -4.82 13.59
CA GLU A 340 -26.50 -4.93 15.03
C GLU A 340 -25.36 -5.91 15.27
N VAL A 341 -24.31 -5.44 15.95
CA VAL A 341 -23.14 -6.23 16.27
C VAL A 341 -22.87 -6.24 17.76
N LYS A 342 -22.45 -7.40 18.26
CA LYS A 342 -21.93 -7.51 19.64
C LYS A 342 -20.45 -7.09 19.62
N VAL A 343 -20.11 -6.11 20.42
CA VAL A 343 -18.73 -5.64 20.65
C VAL A 343 -18.31 -6.12 22.04
N GLU A 344 -17.29 -6.96 22.06
CA GLU A 344 -16.66 -7.42 23.30
C GLU A 344 -15.47 -6.51 23.58
N LEU A 345 -15.39 -5.98 24.78
CA LEU A 345 -14.35 -5.07 25.21
C LEU A 345 -13.95 -5.29 26.67
N LYS A 346 -12.77 -4.82 27.03
CA LYS A 346 -12.28 -4.72 28.39
C LYS A 346 -12.29 -3.26 28.84
N ARG A 347 -12.88 -2.99 29.99
CA ARG A 347 -12.88 -1.69 30.69
C ARG A 347 -12.44 -1.92 32.11
N ASP A 348 -11.38 -1.26 32.56
CA ASP A 348 -10.80 -1.41 33.89
C ASP A 348 -10.51 -2.89 34.22
N GLY A 349 -9.97 -3.64 33.24
CA GLY A 349 -9.66 -5.07 33.36
C GLY A 349 -10.87 -6.02 33.33
N LYS A 350 -12.11 -5.50 33.31
CA LYS A 350 -13.34 -6.29 33.30
C LYS A 350 -13.91 -6.43 31.89
N SER A 351 -14.26 -7.67 31.51
CA SER A 351 -14.92 -7.93 30.22
C SER A 351 -16.34 -7.40 30.20
N ARG A 352 -16.75 -6.81 29.11
CA ARG A 352 -18.10 -6.30 28.84
C ARG A 352 -18.50 -6.63 27.41
N THR A 353 -19.79 -6.80 27.18
CA THR A 353 -20.37 -6.94 25.83
C THR A 353 -21.38 -5.83 25.63
N MET A 354 -21.22 -5.08 24.53
CA MET A 354 -22.11 -4.02 24.10
C MET A 354 -22.77 -4.42 22.80
N THR A 355 -24.08 -4.15 22.64
CA THR A 355 -24.75 -4.28 21.36
C THR A 355 -24.74 -2.91 20.68
N VAL A 356 -24.19 -2.86 19.47
CA VAL A 356 -24.04 -1.63 18.71
C VAL A 356 -24.79 -1.76 17.39
N LYS A 357 -25.71 -0.83 17.09
CA LYS A 357 -26.32 -0.68 15.78
C LYS A 357 -25.43 0.22 14.95
N LEU A 358 -24.74 -0.34 13.92
CA LEU A 358 -23.82 0.41 13.08
C LEU A 358 -24.51 1.52 12.30
N GLY A 359 -23.89 2.69 12.21
CA GLY A 359 -24.34 3.82 11.43
C GLY A 359 -23.81 3.78 10.00
N ASN A 360 -24.23 4.77 9.21
CA ASN A 360 -23.58 5.06 7.93
C ASN A 360 -22.40 6.01 8.18
N ARG A 361 -21.25 5.69 7.58
CA ARG A 361 -20.03 6.51 7.70
C ARG A 361 -20.27 7.87 7.07
N PRO A 362 -19.94 8.97 7.74
CA PRO A 362 -19.99 10.30 7.14
C PRO A 362 -19.03 10.40 5.93
N ASN A 363 -19.38 11.23 4.94
CA ASN A 363 -18.55 11.46 3.75
C ASN A 363 -17.34 12.35 4.04
N THR A 364 -17.31 13.01 5.19
CA THR A 364 -16.16 13.78 5.70
C THR A 364 -15.66 13.15 6.97
N PRO A 365 -14.34 13.08 7.20
CA PRO A 365 -13.80 12.63 8.47
C PRO A 365 -14.37 13.45 9.63
N VAL A 366 -14.83 12.78 10.67
CA VAL A 366 -15.29 13.43 11.90
C VAL A 366 -14.09 13.47 12.84
N GLN A 367 -13.64 14.68 13.16
CA GLN A 367 -12.53 14.92 14.10
C GLN A 367 -12.96 14.63 15.54
#